data_e075635cda2ba00db7f26f2b5350b1a2
#
_entry.id   e075635cda2ba00db7f26f2b5350b1a2
#
_cell.length_a   1.000
_cell.length_b   1.000
_cell.length_c   1.000
_cell.angle_alpha   90.00
_cell.angle_beta   90.00
_cell.angle_gamma   90.00
#
_symmetry.space_group_name_H-M   'P 1'
#
loop_
_entity.id
_entity.type
_entity.pdbx_description
1 polymer ?
#
loop_
_entity_poly.entity_id
_entity_poly.type
_entity_poly.pdbx_seq_one_letter_code
_entity_poly.pdbx_strand_id
1 'polypeptide(L)'
;MNKYFTNYVRYFQPIMSSNDNSVHHYEMLLRKTDGSTAFHDIQEMERNGEIPQLDLANVSFAINKINKNSTSKPIAVNVSSSSLMNDDFFSALCNELRACKNKSLISIELTETGHSPDIPKLREYFEILQDAGIKISADDFSSGFMDEKVVKSLPFNNIKIDRNLVQGMMNSKEDLERVKNIISYAKKNDITVTAEFVDSQEILEAVKELGIDYAQGFYLAEPSPNMKNASDSGYSI
;
A
#
# COMPACT_ATOMS: atom_id res chain seq x y z
N MET A 1 3.34 -5.72 27.39
CA MET A 1 2.45 -5.24 26.31
C MET A 1 3.35 -4.71 25.21
N ASN A 2 3.12 -5.05 23.95
CA ASN A 2 4.01 -4.65 22.86
C ASN A 2 3.89 -3.13 22.63
N LYS A 3 5.02 -2.38 22.64
CA LYS A 3 5.07 -0.91 22.49
C LYS A 3 4.36 -0.40 21.21
N TYR A 4 4.32 -1.23 20.15
CA TYR A 4 3.67 -0.90 18.88
C TYR A 4 2.13 -0.92 18.95
N PHE A 5 1.55 -1.44 20.02
CA PHE A 5 0.10 -1.40 20.27
C PHE A 5 -0.31 -0.34 21.28
N THR A 6 0.62 0.17 22.09
CA THR A 6 0.32 1.15 23.14
C THR A 6 0.60 2.59 22.72
N ASN A 7 1.65 2.79 21.91
CA ASN A 7 2.10 4.12 21.54
C ASN A 7 1.55 4.59 20.19
N TYR A 8 0.95 3.68 19.42
CA TYR A 8 0.46 3.96 18.07
C TYR A 8 -0.96 3.43 17.88
N VAL A 9 -1.69 4.15 17.03
CA VAL A 9 -3.01 3.75 16.53
C VAL A 9 -2.94 3.49 15.03
N ARG A 10 -3.90 2.76 14.49
CA ARG A 10 -3.99 2.48 13.05
C ARG A 10 -5.18 3.23 12.48
N TYR A 11 -4.90 4.04 11.47
CA TYR A 11 -5.88 4.71 10.65
C TYR A 11 -6.03 3.96 9.33
N PHE A 12 -7.15 4.15 8.67
CA PHE A 12 -7.49 3.50 7.42
C PHE A 12 -7.85 4.57 6.41
N GLN A 13 -7.13 4.59 5.30
CA GLN A 13 -7.44 5.48 4.19
C GLN A 13 -8.05 4.66 3.07
N PRO A 14 -9.24 5.03 2.56
CA PRO A 14 -9.87 4.30 1.48
C PRO A 14 -9.10 4.50 0.17
N ILE A 15 -8.92 3.41 -0.56
CA ILE A 15 -8.50 3.38 -1.96
C ILE A 15 -9.75 3.05 -2.76
N MET A 16 -10.12 3.95 -3.67
CA MET A 16 -11.40 3.94 -4.36
C MET A 16 -11.25 3.50 -5.81
N SER A 17 -12.24 2.79 -6.32
CA SER A 17 -12.36 2.51 -7.75
C SER A 17 -12.59 3.82 -8.51
N SER A 18 -11.78 4.06 -9.55
CA SER A 18 -11.93 5.26 -10.41
C SER A 18 -13.20 5.24 -11.23
N ASN A 19 -13.79 4.05 -11.47
CA ASN A 19 -14.95 3.90 -12.32
C ASN A 19 -16.26 4.32 -11.65
N ASP A 20 -16.45 3.93 -10.37
CA ASP A 20 -17.73 4.08 -9.66
C ASP A 20 -17.59 4.76 -8.30
N ASN A 21 -16.39 5.20 -7.95
CA ASN A 21 -16.03 5.82 -6.67
C ASN A 21 -16.37 4.94 -5.43
N SER A 22 -16.54 3.63 -5.61
CA SER A 22 -16.72 2.72 -4.48
C SER A 22 -15.39 2.43 -3.79
N VAL A 23 -15.42 2.21 -2.47
CA VAL A 23 -14.23 1.76 -1.75
C VAL A 23 -13.86 0.35 -2.21
N HIS A 24 -12.67 0.19 -2.79
CA HIS A 24 -12.12 -1.11 -3.16
C HIS A 24 -11.46 -1.78 -1.94
N HIS A 25 -10.54 -1.09 -1.28
CA HIS A 25 -9.83 -1.55 -0.09
C HIS A 25 -9.35 -0.36 0.74
N TYR A 26 -8.70 -0.63 1.88
CA TYR A 26 -8.13 0.39 2.75
C TYR A 26 -6.63 0.18 2.90
N GLU A 27 -5.86 1.26 2.80
CA GLU A 27 -4.48 1.26 3.30
C GLU A 27 -4.48 1.50 4.81
N MET A 28 -3.75 0.69 5.55
CA MET A 28 -3.57 0.82 6.99
C MET A 28 -2.33 1.65 7.31
N LEU A 29 -2.55 2.82 7.87
CA LEU A 29 -1.53 3.81 8.17
C LEU A 29 -1.25 3.90 9.68
N LEU A 30 0.02 3.89 10.06
CA LEU A 30 0.43 4.12 11.45
C LEU A 30 0.29 5.59 11.81
N ARG A 31 -0.28 5.87 12.99
CA ARG A 31 -0.39 7.20 13.58
C ARG A 31 0.02 7.16 15.04
N LYS A 32 0.48 8.29 15.57
CA LYS A 32 0.63 8.46 17.02
C LYS A 32 -0.74 8.46 17.70
N THR A 33 -0.77 8.29 19.01
CA THR A 33 -2.03 8.25 19.77
C THR A 33 -2.83 9.56 19.71
N ASP A 34 -2.19 10.68 19.37
CA ASP A 34 -2.84 11.97 19.13
C ASP A 34 -3.35 12.15 17.69
N GLY A 35 -3.17 11.13 16.83
CA GLY A 35 -3.57 11.13 15.41
C GLY A 35 -2.53 11.71 14.46
N SER A 36 -1.43 12.28 14.94
CA SER A 36 -0.36 12.81 14.09
C SER A 36 0.40 11.70 13.36
N THR A 37 1.14 12.07 12.31
CA THR A 37 1.95 11.13 11.54
C THR A 37 3.05 10.50 12.39
N ALA A 38 3.29 9.20 12.20
CA ALA A 38 4.38 8.45 12.82
C ALA A 38 5.66 8.41 11.94
N PHE A 39 5.72 9.22 10.87
CA PHE A 39 6.80 9.16 9.87
C PHE A 39 8.21 9.21 10.47
N HIS A 40 8.48 10.18 11.36
CA HIS A 40 9.79 10.30 12.00
C HIS A 40 10.12 9.11 12.91
N ASP A 41 9.12 8.58 13.60
CA ASP A 41 9.30 7.41 14.48
C ASP A 41 9.61 6.16 13.65
N ILE A 42 8.95 6.01 12.49
CA ILE A 42 9.22 4.92 11.52
C ILE A 42 10.67 5.02 11.02
N GLN A 43 11.12 6.21 10.61
CA GLN A 43 12.50 6.42 10.17
C GLN A 43 13.53 6.12 11.27
N GLU A 44 13.20 6.41 12.53
CA GLU A 44 14.05 6.05 13.67
C GLU A 44 14.10 4.53 13.88
N MET A 45 12.93 3.86 13.79
CA MET A 45 12.85 2.40 13.88
C MET A 45 13.61 1.71 12.74
N GLU A 46 13.61 2.27 11.54
CA GLU A 46 14.43 1.80 10.43
C GLU A 46 15.90 1.86 10.76
N ARG A 47 16.40 3.02 11.22
CA ARG A 47 17.81 3.19 11.61
C ARG A 47 18.24 2.26 12.74
N ASN A 48 17.32 1.93 13.63
CA ASN A 48 17.58 1.06 14.79
C ASN A 48 17.33 -0.43 14.51
N GLY A 49 16.90 -0.79 13.29
CA GLY A 49 16.59 -2.18 12.93
C GLY A 49 15.31 -2.73 13.61
N GLU A 50 14.40 -1.86 14.04
CA GLU A 50 13.15 -2.23 14.72
C GLU A 50 11.96 -2.41 13.77
N ILE A 51 12.11 -2.08 12.48
CA ILE A 51 11.04 -2.16 11.48
C ILE A 51 10.42 -3.55 11.37
N PRO A 52 11.17 -4.67 11.37
CA PRO A 52 10.54 -6.00 11.29
C PRO A 52 9.54 -6.26 12.41
N GLN A 53 9.80 -5.77 13.62
CA GLN A 53 8.86 -5.93 14.74
C GLN A 53 7.59 -5.06 14.57
N LEU A 54 7.73 -3.84 14.01
CA LEU A 54 6.60 -2.98 13.71
C LEU A 54 5.74 -3.58 12.61
N ASP A 55 6.35 -4.01 11.51
CA ASP A 55 5.66 -4.60 10.36
C ASP A 55 4.88 -5.85 10.77
N LEU A 56 5.50 -6.75 11.56
CA LEU A 56 4.82 -7.92 12.08
C LEU A 56 3.65 -7.55 13.00
N ALA A 57 3.81 -6.53 13.85
CA ALA A 57 2.72 -6.05 14.70
C ALA A 57 1.56 -5.47 13.88
N ASN A 58 1.85 -4.79 12.77
CA ASN A 58 0.84 -4.26 11.86
C ASN A 58 0.09 -5.38 11.13
N VAL A 59 0.80 -6.38 10.62
CA VAL A 59 0.19 -7.57 9.99
C VAL A 59 -0.71 -8.31 11.00
N SER A 60 -0.21 -8.58 12.21
CA SER A 60 -1.00 -9.22 13.28
C SER A 60 -2.25 -8.41 13.63
N PHE A 61 -2.16 -7.07 13.66
CA PHE A 61 -3.31 -6.20 13.90
C PHE A 61 -4.37 -6.34 12.81
N ALA A 62 -3.98 -6.29 11.53
CA ALA A 62 -4.88 -6.44 10.40
C ALA A 62 -5.56 -7.82 10.40
N ILE A 63 -4.81 -8.90 10.62
CA ILE A 63 -5.34 -10.27 10.71
C ILE A 63 -6.33 -10.40 11.85
N ASN A 64 -6.04 -9.86 13.03
CA ASN A 64 -6.96 -9.87 14.17
C ASN A 64 -8.28 -9.14 13.83
N LYS A 65 -8.22 -8.02 13.09
CA LYS A 65 -9.40 -7.28 12.64
C LYS A 65 -10.22 -8.11 11.65
N ILE A 66 -9.58 -8.75 10.69
CA ILE A 66 -10.20 -9.66 9.71
C ILE A 66 -10.84 -10.87 10.43
N ASN A 67 -10.11 -11.51 11.32
CA ASN A 67 -10.57 -12.71 12.03
C ASN A 67 -11.77 -12.46 12.96
N LYS A 68 -11.94 -11.22 13.43
CA LYS A 68 -13.11 -10.76 14.19
C LYS A 68 -14.29 -10.35 13.31
N ASN A 69 -14.20 -10.50 11.98
CA ASN A 69 -15.19 -10.04 11.01
C ASN A 69 -15.49 -8.52 11.15
N SER A 70 -14.47 -7.73 11.51
CA SER A 70 -14.62 -6.28 11.72
C SER A 70 -14.46 -5.49 10.42
N THR A 71 -14.27 -6.16 9.28
CA THR A 71 -14.20 -5.56 7.94
C THR A 71 -14.77 -6.51 6.90
N SER A 72 -15.41 -5.93 5.89
CA SER A 72 -15.83 -6.62 4.66
C SER A 72 -14.98 -6.24 3.45
N LYS A 73 -14.06 -5.28 3.63
CA LYS A 73 -13.14 -4.79 2.60
C LYS A 73 -11.71 -5.18 2.94
N PRO A 74 -10.85 -5.43 1.94
CA PRO A 74 -9.45 -5.73 2.16
C PRO A 74 -8.70 -4.61 2.88
N ILE A 75 -7.64 -5.00 3.58
CA ILE A 75 -6.69 -4.10 4.25
C ILE A 75 -5.32 -4.32 3.62
N ALA A 76 -4.74 -3.29 3.06
CA ALA A 76 -3.35 -3.26 2.64
C ALA A 76 -2.46 -2.84 3.83
N VAL A 77 -1.38 -3.57 4.03
CA VAL A 77 -0.44 -3.38 5.15
C VAL A 77 0.94 -3.12 4.59
N ASN A 78 1.53 -2.01 5.00
CA ASN A 78 2.90 -1.65 4.66
C ASN A 78 3.88 -2.64 5.30
N VAL A 79 4.78 -3.19 4.48
CA VAL A 79 5.89 -4.06 4.89
C VAL A 79 7.14 -3.60 4.16
N SER A 80 8.19 -3.34 4.92
CA SER A 80 9.43 -2.85 4.34
C SER A 80 10.20 -3.95 3.62
N SER A 81 10.93 -3.56 2.57
CA SER A 81 11.83 -4.47 1.86
C SER A 81 12.90 -5.04 2.78
N SER A 82 13.39 -4.25 3.74
CA SER A 82 14.38 -4.71 4.74
C SER A 82 13.80 -5.77 5.67
N SER A 83 12.52 -5.65 6.04
CA SER A 83 11.83 -6.70 6.81
C SER A 83 11.73 -7.99 6.03
N LEU A 84 11.31 -7.94 4.76
CA LEU A 84 11.21 -9.14 3.92
C LEU A 84 12.56 -9.83 3.70
N MET A 85 13.68 -9.07 3.68
CA MET A 85 15.03 -9.68 3.56
C MET A 85 15.49 -10.41 4.82
N ASN A 86 14.78 -10.28 5.93
CA ASN A 86 15.06 -10.98 7.18
C ASN A 86 14.30 -12.32 7.22
N ASP A 87 15.00 -13.44 7.22
CA ASP A 87 14.42 -14.80 7.16
C ASP A 87 13.53 -15.13 8.38
N ASP A 88 13.91 -14.65 9.56
CA ASP A 88 13.12 -14.82 10.78
C ASP A 88 11.79 -14.07 10.69
N PHE A 89 11.84 -12.83 10.17
CA PHE A 89 10.63 -12.06 9.91
C PHE A 89 9.75 -12.75 8.87
N PHE A 90 10.32 -13.19 7.74
CA PHE A 90 9.54 -13.85 6.70
C PHE A 90 8.85 -15.12 7.19
N SER A 91 9.56 -15.92 8.00
CA SER A 91 9.00 -17.10 8.64
C SER A 91 7.85 -16.74 9.60
N ALA A 92 8.01 -15.68 10.39
CA ALA A 92 6.97 -15.18 11.29
C ALA A 92 5.76 -14.63 10.52
N LEU A 93 6.00 -13.86 9.45
CA LEU A 93 4.97 -13.36 8.55
C LEU A 93 4.12 -14.48 7.96
N CYS A 94 4.76 -15.53 7.43
CA CYS A 94 4.05 -16.70 6.91
C CYS A 94 3.19 -17.39 7.99
N ASN A 95 3.66 -17.46 9.22
CA ASN A 95 2.90 -18.04 10.34
C ASN A 95 1.67 -17.18 10.69
N GLU A 96 1.81 -15.86 10.76
CA GLU A 96 0.68 -14.93 10.96
C GLU A 96 -0.35 -15.07 9.83
N LEU A 97 0.10 -15.09 8.57
CA LEU A 97 -0.80 -15.21 7.42
C LEU A 97 -1.54 -16.55 7.36
N ARG A 98 -0.95 -17.66 7.89
CA ARG A 98 -1.66 -18.94 8.04
C ARG A 98 -2.82 -18.83 9.03
N ALA A 99 -2.72 -17.98 10.05
CA ALA A 99 -3.78 -17.75 11.02
C ALA A 99 -4.91 -16.85 10.49
N CYS A 100 -4.74 -16.21 9.33
CA CYS A 100 -5.76 -15.38 8.71
C CYS A 100 -6.89 -16.23 8.13
N LYS A 101 -8.12 -16.05 8.61
CA LYS A 101 -9.32 -16.80 8.17
C LYS A 101 -9.73 -16.49 6.73
N ASN A 102 -9.52 -15.27 6.29
CA ASN A 102 -9.85 -14.83 4.92
C ASN A 102 -8.68 -14.02 4.34
N LYS A 103 -7.83 -14.69 3.61
CA LYS A 103 -6.63 -14.10 3.01
C LYS A 103 -6.93 -13.11 1.89
N SER A 104 -8.12 -13.17 1.27
CA SER A 104 -8.52 -12.19 0.27
C SER A 104 -8.78 -10.79 0.85
N LEU A 105 -8.84 -10.68 2.19
CA LEU A 105 -9.02 -9.42 2.91
C LEU A 105 -7.71 -8.80 3.42
N ILE A 106 -6.55 -9.36 3.09
CA ILE A 106 -5.25 -8.76 3.41
C ILE A 106 -4.37 -8.72 2.17
N SER A 107 -3.67 -7.60 1.98
CA SER A 107 -2.61 -7.45 0.98
C SER A 107 -1.39 -6.78 1.62
N ILE A 108 -0.24 -6.91 0.96
CA ILE A 108 1.01 -6.30 1.39
C ILE A 108 1.34 -5.17 0.41
N GLU A 109 1.70 -4.01 0.92
CA GLU A 109 2.33 -2.93 0.17
C GLU A 109 3.82 -2.92 0.50
N LEU A 110 4.65 -3.19 -0.52
CA LEU A 110 6.10 -3.19 -0.35
C LEU A 110 6.59 -1.76 -0.35
N THR A 111 7.05 -1.31 0.81
CA THR A 111 7.66 0.00 0.96
C THR A 111 9.18 -0.06 0.80
N GLU A 112 9.73 1.02 0.26
CA GLU A 112 11.16 1.18 0.13
C GLU A 112 11.80 1.53 1.48
N THR A 113 12.81 0.76 1.89
CA THR A 113 13.62 1.09 3.06
C THR A 113 15.07 0.70 2.85
N GLY A 114 15.98 1.64 3.08
CA GLY A 114 17.41 1.39 3.12
C GLY A 114 18.04 1.04 1.77
N HIS A 115 18.63 -0.16 1.66
CA HIS A 115 19.40 -0.59 0.49
C HIS A 115 18.54 -1.35 -0.52
N SER A 116 18.97 -1.36 -1.79
CA SER A 116 18.33 -2.18 -2.81
C SER A 116 18.29 -3.64 -2.38
N PRO A 117 17.11 -4.29 -2.41
CA PRO A 117 16.97 -5.66 -1.97
C PRO A 117 17.59 -6.67 -2.94
N ASP A 118 17.86 -7.88 -2.46
CA ASP A 118 18.18 -9.03 -3.31
C ASP A 118 16.91 -9.42 -4.10
N ILE A 119 16.86 -9.02 -5.37
CA ILE A 119 15.70 -9.23 -6.25
C ILE A 119 15.37 -10.72 -6.44
N PRO A 120 16.32 -11.64 -6.68
CA PRO A 120 16.06 -13.08 -6.72
C PRO A 120 15.35 -13.61 -5.45
N LYS A 121 15.86 -13.28 -4.29
CA LYS A 121 15.28 -13.68 -2.99
C LYS A 121 13.90 -13.08 -2.80
N LEU A 122 13.73 -11.79 -3.12
CA LEU A 122 12.44 -11.12 -2.99
C LEU A 122 11.39 -11.73 -3.93
N ARG A 123 11.78 -12.13 -5.14
CA ARG A 123 10.90 -12.86 -6.06
C ARG A 123 10.43 -14.19 -5.48
N GLU A 124 11.34 -15.00 -4.93
CA GLU A 124 10.98 -16.26 -4.27
C GLU A 124 9.95 -16.05 -3.14
N TYR A 125 10.15 -15.01 -2.32
CA TYR A 125 9.21 -14.69 -1.26
C TYR A 125 7.86 -14.20 -1.76
N PHE A 126 7.84 -13.44 -2.84
CA PHE A 126 6.59 -13.02 -3.49
C PHE A 126 5.81 -14.21 -4.02
N GLU A 127 6.47 -15.15 -4.69
CA GLU A 127 5.84 -16.37 -5.18
C GLU A 127 5.20 -17.16 -4.03
N ILE A 128 5.90 -17.35 -2.91
CA ILE A 128 5.36 -18.01 -1.71
C ILE A 128 4.13 -17.28 -1.16
N LEU A 129 4.17 -15.96 -1.08
CA LEU A 129 3.04 -15.16 -0.59
C LEU A 129 1.85 -15.21 -1.53
N GLN A 130 2.08 -15.13 -2.85
CA GLN A 130 1.02 -15.19 -3.86
C GLN A 130 0.40 -16.58 -3.95
N ASP A 131 1.18 -17.65 -3.84
CA ASP A 131 0.67 -19.03 -3.73
C ASP A 131 -0.21 -19.21 -2.48
N ALA A 132 0.08 -18.46 -1.41
CA ALA A 132 -0.79 -18.39 -0.24
C ALA A 132 -2.04 -17.51 -0.44
N GLY A 133 -2.21 -16.85 -1.59
CA GLY A 133 -3.34 -15.99 -1.92
C GLY A 133 -3.20 -14.53 -1.46
N ILE A 134 -1.98 -14.09 -1.14
CA ILE A 134 -1.69 -12.71 -0.72
C ILE A 134 -1.34 -11.87 -1.96
N LYS A 135 -2.01 -10.74 -2.14
CA LYS A 135 -1.66 -9.75 -3.16
C LYS A 135 -0.55 -8.83 -2.66
N ILE A 136 0.31 -8.39 -3.58
CA ILE A 136 1.45 -7.52 -3.27
C ILE A 136 1.42 -6.31 -4.21
N SER A 137 1.50 -5.12 -3.63
CA SER A 137 1.57 -3.84 -4.33
C SER A 137 2.98 -3.27 -4.25
N ALA A 138 3.46 -2.66 -5.33
CA ALA A 138 4.62 -1.78 -5.31
C ALA A 138 4.17 -0.40 -4.79
N ASP A 139 4.73 0.05 -3.69
CA ASP A 139 4.46 1.37 -3.14
C ASP A 139 5.45 2.41 -3.65
N ASP A 140 5.04 3.69 -3.73
CA ASP A 140 5.86 4.83 -4.13
C ASP A 140 6.63 4.62 -5.45
N PHE A 141 5.97 4.05 -6.49
CA PHE A 141 6.61 3.87 -7.80
C PHE A 141 7.13 5.20 -8.34
N SER A 142 8.34 5.21 -8.83
CA SER A 142 9.17 6.30 -9.35
C SER A 142 10.05 6.99 -8.29
N SER A 143 9.98 6.64 -7.03
CA SER A 143 10.91 7.09 -6.00
C SER A 143 11.92 6.00 -5.65
N GLY A 144 13.08 6.39 -5.17
CA GLY A 144 14.12 5.51 -4.65
C GLY A 144 14.54 4.34 -5.56
N PHE A 145 14.54 3.10 -5.03
CA PHE A 145 14.84 1.91 -5.82
C PHE A 145 13.61 1.29 -6.49
N MET A 146 12.38 1.69 -6.15
CA MET A 146 11.14 1.19 -6.76
C MET A 146 10.97 1.76 -8.18
N ASP A 147 11.97 1.54 -9.01
CA ASP A 147 12.01 1.96 -10.40
C ASP A 147 11.32 0.96 -11.34
N GLU A 148 11.24 1.33 -12.60
CA GLU A 148 10.64 0.51 -13.64
C GLU A 148 11.33 -0.87 -13.78
N LYS A 149 12.64 -0.95 -13.51
CA LYS A 149 13.41 -2.21 -13.60
C LYS A 149 13.02 -3.16 -12.49
N VAL A 150 12.89 -2.67 -11.26
CA VAL A 150 12.46 -3.48 -10.10
C VAL A 150 11.01 -3.94 -10.29
N VAL A 151 10.11 -3.04 -10.67
CA VAL A 151 8.70 -3.40 -10.89
C VAL A 151 8.56 -4.45 -12.00
N LYS A 152 9.34 -4.35 -13.08
CA LYS A 152 9.36 -5.37 -14.14
C LYS A 152 10.03 -6.69 -13.71
N SER A 153 10.82 -6.68 -12.65
CA SER A 153 11.54 -7.84 -12.15
C SER A 153 10.77 -8.66 -11.13
N LEU A 154 9.69 -8.13 -10.56
CA LEU A 154 8.92 -8.76 -9.48
C LEU A 154 7.45 -8.92 -9.88
N PRO A 155 6.77 -9.99 -9.44
CA PRO A 155 5.39 -10.25 -9.81
C PRO A 155 4.41 -9.45 -8.94
N PHE A 156 4.37 -8.14 -9.08
CA PHE A 156 3.39 -7.30 -8.40
C PHE A 156 1.97 -7.49 -8.94
N ASN A 157 0.98 -7.32 -8.09
CA ASN A 157 -0.45 -7.31 -8.45
C ASN A 157 -0.98 -5.88 -8.65
N ASN A 158 -0.31 -4.89 -8.06
CA ASN A 158 -0.69 -3.48 -8.16
C ASN A 158 0.57 -2.61 -8.15
N ILE A 159 0.51 -1.46 -8.84
CA ILE A 159 1.52 -0.41 -8.82
C ILE A 159 0.86 0.86 -8.31
N LYS A 160 1.38 1.45 -7.22
CA LYS A 160 0.95 2.74 -6.70
C LYS A 160 1.88 3.81 -7.26
N ILE A 161 1.32 4.73 -8.03
CA ILE A 161 2.06 5.85 -8.62
C ILE A 161 2.14 6.96 -7.58
N ASP A 162 3.36 7.39 -7.29
CA ASP A 162 3.66 8.37 -6.25
C ASP A 162 3.12 9.78 -6.56
N ARG A 163 3.11 10.63 -5.52
CA ARG A 163 2.65 12.02 -5.59
C ARG A 163 3.31 12.81 -6.72
N ASN A 164 4.65 12.69 -6.85
CA ASN A 164 5.39 13.55 -7.77
C ASN A 164 4.96 13.28 -9.21
N LEU A 165 4.78 12.02 -9.56
CA LEU A 165 4.39 11.62 -10.89
C LEU A 165 2.90 11.89 -11.16
N VAL A 166 2.02 11.69 -10.16
CA VAL A 166 0.58 12.02 -10.27
C VAL A 166 0.35 13.52 -10.43
N GLN A 167 1.03 14.35 -9.67
CA GLN A 167 0.94 15.82 -9.83
C GLN A 167 1.71 16.30 -11.06
N GLY A 168 2.84 15.68 -11.38
CA GLY A 168 3.67 15.99 -12.54
C GLY A 168 2.94 15.79 -13.86
N MET A 169 2.13 14.74 -14.01
CA MET A 169 1.38 14.44 -15.24
C MET A 169 0.42 15.57 -15.66
N MET A 170 0.00 16.43 -14.72
CA MET A 170 -0.90 17.55 -15.00
C MET A 170 -0.19 18.70 -15.75
N ASN A 171 1.14 18.83 -15.62
CA ASN A 171 1.88 19.98 -16.12
C ASN A 171 3.10 19.59 -16.97
N SER A 172 3.50 18.32 -16.97
CA SER A 172 4.67 17.79 -17.68
C SER A 172 4.26 16.73 -18.70
N LYS A 173 4.59 16.99 -19.98
CA LYS A 173 4.38 15.98 -21.03
C LYS A 173 5.22 14.72 -20.78
N GLU A 174 6.41 14.87 -20.21
CA GLU A 174 7.30 13.76 -19.89
C GLU A 174 6.68 12.86 -18.80
N ASP A 175 6.18 13.45 -17.72
CA ASP A 175 5.54 12.68 -16.65
C ASP A 175 4.23 12.04 -17.12
N LEU A 176 3.45 12.72 -17.94
CA LEU A 176 2.25 12.15 -18.55
C LEU A 176 2.59 10.92 -19.42
N GLU A 177 3.65 10.98 -20.22
CA GLU A 177 4.08 9.82 -21.02
C GLU A 177 4.62 8.69 -20.14
N ARG A 178 5.31 8.99 -19.04
CA ARG A 178 5.72 7.99 -18.05
C ARG A 178 4.51 7.27 -17.44
N VAL A 179 3.49 8.02 -17.01
CA VAL A 179 2.24 7.45 -16.48
C VAL A 179 1.56 6.54 -17.52
N LYS A 180 1.44 6.99 -18.77
CA LYS A 180 0.88 6.17 -19.86
C LYS A 180 1.66 4.88 -20.10
N ASN A 181 2.99 4.93 -20.02
CA ASN A 181 3.85 3.75 -20.17
C ASN A 181 3.63 2.75 -19.02
N ILE A 182 3.49 3.24 -17.79
CA ILE A 182 3.15 2.40 -16.63
C ILE A 182 1.80 1.72 -16.83
N ILE A 183 0.77 2.47 -17.20
CA ILE A 183 -0.58 1.93 -17.45
C ILE A 183 -0.54 0.86 -18.57
N SER A 184 0.18 1.14 -19.65
CA SER A 184 0.34 0.19 -20.75
C SER A 184 1.04 -1.11 -20.33
N TYR A 185 2.11 -0.98 -19.53
CA TYR A 185 2.81 -2.13 -18.96
C TYR A 185 1.91 -2.93 -18.02
N ALA A 186 1.22 -2.24 -17.11
CA ALA A 186 0.32 -2.85 -16.14
C ALA A 186 -0.81 -3.64 -16.82
N LYS A 187 -1.48 -3.04 -17.78
CA LYS A 187 -2.54 -3.70 -18.58
C LYS A 187 -2.06 -4.94 -19.32
N LYS A 188 -0.83 -4.90 -19.86
CA LYS A 188 -0.23 -6.05 -20.58
C LYS A 188 0.09 -7.22 -19.66
N ASN A 189 0.27 -6.97 -18.36
CA ASN A 189 0.69 -7.96 -17.37
C ASN A 189 -0.37 -8.26 -16.31
N ASP A 190 -1.63 -7.85 -16.51
CA ASP A 190 -2.74 -8.02 -15.57
C ASP A 190 -2.48 -7.40 -14.19
N ILE A 191 -1.73 -6.29 -14.16
CA ILE A 191 -1.41 -5.52 -12.97
C ILE A 191 -2.37 -4.32 -12.90
N THR A 192 -2.92 -4.05 -11.75
CA THR A 192 -3.74 -2.83 -11.52
C THR A 192 -2.85 -1.64 -11.17
N VAL A 193 -3.37 -0.43 -11.38
CA VAL A 193 -2.67 0.83 -11.07
C VAL A 193 -3.49 1.66 -10.09
N THR A 194 -2.82 2.20 -9.08
CA THR A 194 -3.40 3.15 -8.11
C THR A 194 -2.70 4.50 -8.26
N ALA A 195 -3.45 5.58 -8.42
CA ALA A 195 -2.92 6.94 -8.32
C ALA A 195 -3.03 7.42 -6.87
N GLU A 196 -1.90 7.85 -6.31
CA GLU A 196 -1.84 8.42 -4.98
C GLU A 196 -1.93 9.95 -4.98
N PHE A 197 -2.17 10.55 -3.82
CA PHE A 197 -2.25 12.01 -3.65
C PHE A 197 -3.20 12.71 -4.63
N VAL A 198 -4.35 12.08 -4.91
CA VAL A 198 -5.46 12.72 -5.62
C VAL A 198 -6.05 13.76 -4.68
N ASP A 199 -5.63 15.03 -4.84
CA ASP A 199 -5.96 16.13 -3.93
C ASP A 199 -6.90 17.19 -4.55
N SER A 200 -7.33 16.97 -5.82
CA SER A 200 -8.28 17.83 -6.51
C SER A 200 -9.18 17.04 -7.47
N GLN A 201 -10.27 17.69 -7.89
CA GLN A 201 -11.19 17.15 -8.89
C GLN A 201 -10.48 16.96 -10.23
N GLU A 202 -9.64 17.90 -10.62
CA GLU A 202 -8.94 17.88 -11.91
C GLU A 202 -8.01 16.66 -12.01
N ILE A 203 -7.31 16.33 -10.92
CA ILE A 203 -6.47 15.12 -10.87
C ILE A 203 -7.33 13.87 -10.95
N LEU A 204 -8.47 13.81 -10.23
CA LEU A 204 -9.37 12.67 -10.29
C LEU A 204 -9.93 12.44 -11.71
N GLU A 205 -10.30 13.51 -12.41
CA GLU A 205 -10.77 13.44 -13.80
C GLU A 205 -9.67 12.90 -14.71
N ALA A 206 -8.44 13.40 -14.58
CA ALA A 206 -7.29 12.91 -15.36
C ALA A 206 -7.00 11.42 -15.08
N VAL A 207 -7.08 10.98 -13.82
CA VAL A 207 -6.95 9.58 -13.41
C VAL A 207 -7.98 8.70 -14.11
N LYS A 208 -9.24 9.15 -14.15
CA LYS A 208 -10.34 8.44 -14.85
C LYS A 208 -10.12 8.39 -16.37
N GLU A 209 -9.76 9.51 -16.98
CA GLU A 209 -9.51 9.60 -18.44
C GLU A 209 -8.34 8.71 -18.89
N LEU A 210 -7.29 8.59 -18.08
CA LEU A 210 -6.17 7.71 -18.35
C LEU A 210 -6.49 6.22 -18.13
N GLY A 211 -7.63 5.91 -17.49
CA GLY A 211 -8.04 4.56 -17.19
C GLY A 211 -7.17 3.89 -16.13
N ILE A 212 -6.75 4.66 -15.13
CA ILE A 212 -6.13 4.17 -13.89
C ILE A 212 -7.22 3.50 -13.06
N ASP A 213 -6.94 2.34 -12.46
CA ASP A 213 -7.97 1.50 -11.82
C ASP A 213 -8.47 2.06 -10.51
N TYR A 214 -7.54 2.60 -9.69
CA TYR A 214 -7.83 3.07 -8.33
C TYR A 214 -7.23 4.44 -8.06
N ALA A 215 -7.82 5.13 -7.09
CA ALA A 215 -7.39 6.45 -6.64
C ALA A 215 -7.39 6.54 -5.11
N GLN A 216 -6.38 7.23 -4.56
CA GLN A 216 -6.25 7.54 -3.14
C GLN A 216 -5.81 8.99 -2.98
N GLY A 217 -6.43 9.72 -2.06
CA GLY A 217 -6.04 11.10 -1.78
C GLY A 217 -7.05 11.82 -0.90
N PHE A 218 -6.66 12.99 -0.41
CA PHE A 218 -7.49 13.78 0.51
C PHE A 218 -8.73 14.36 -0.14
N TYR A 219 -8.72 14.53 -1.45
CA TYR A 219 -9.93 14.91 -2.18
C TYR A 219 -11.02 13.83 -2.08
N LEU A 220 -10.63 12.55 -2.02
CA LEU A 220 -11.55 11.43 -1.89
C LEU A 220 -11.91 11.15 -0.44
N ALA A 221 -10.90 10.97 0.42
CA ALA A 221 -11.08 10.79 1.86
C ALA A 221 -9.75 10.88 2.61
N GLU A 222 -9.80 11.45 3.82
CA GLU A 222 -8.68 11.45 4.75
C GLU A 222 -8.59 10.10 5.52
N PRO A 223 -7.38 9.72 5.99
CA PRO A 223 -7.23 8.61 6.91
C PRO A 223 -8.08 8.78 8.17
N SER A 224 -8.75 7.71 8.60
CA SER A 224 -9.63 7.71 9.77
C SER A 224 -9.37 6.48 10.64
N PRO A 225 -9.55 6.55 11.98
CA PRO A 225 -9.43 5.38 12.85
C PRO A 225 -10.50 4.31 12.56
N ASN A 226 -11.58 4.69 11.88
CA ASN A 226 -12.64 3.80 11.46
C ASN A 226 -12.63 3.63 9.94
N MET A 227 -12.91 2.43 9.47
CA MET A 227 -13.21 2.19 8.05
C MET A 227 -14.59 2.76 7.73
N LYS A 228 -14.62 3.96 7.15
CA LYS A 228 -15.85 4.63 6.72
C LYS A 228 -16.06 4.40 5.23
N ASN A 229 -17.29 4.17 4.82
CA ASN A 229 -17.62 4.20 3.39
C ASN A 229 -17.49 5.64 2.85
N ALA A 230 -17.22 5.79 1.55
CA ALA A 230 -17.12 7.11 0.91
C ALA A 230 -18.38 7.98 1.13
N SER A 231 -19.57 7.36 1.23
CA SER A 231 -20.82 8.03 1.55
C SER A 231 -20.85 8.71 2.93
N ASP A 232 -19.98 8.29 3.86
CA ASP A 232 -19.91 8.85 5.22
C ASP A 232 -18.94 10.04 5.32
N SER A 233 -18.18 10.33 4.26
CA SER A 233 -17.15 11.38 4.25
C SER A 233 -17.71 12.79 3.97
N GLY A 234 -18.99 12.91 3.61
CA GLY A 234 -19.63 14.22 3.33
C GLY A 234 -19.16 14.88 2.02
N TYR A 235 -18.35 14.22 1.23
CA TYR A 235 -17.98 14.65 -0.10
C TYR A 235 -19.06 14.18 -1.09
N SER A 236 -19.90 15.12 -1.53
CA SER A 236 -20.74 14.94 -2.71
C SER A 236 -19.83 14.95 -3.93
N ILE A 237 -19.48 13.78 -4.45
CA ILE A 237 -18.78 13.64 -5.74
C ILE A 237 -19.82 13.66 -6.85
#